data_bc9931932eb4c5be2e959d215557c7ac
#
_entry.id   bc9931932eb4c5be2e959d215557c7ac
#
_cell.length_a   1.000
_cell.length_b   1.000
_cell.length_c   1.000
_cell.angle_alpha   90.00
_cell.angle_beta   90.00
_cell.angle_gamma   90.00
#
_symmetry.space_group_name_H-M   'P 1'
#
loop_
_entity.id
_entity.type
_entity.pdbx_description
1 polymer ?
#
loop_
_entity_poly.entity_id
_entity_poly.type
_entity_poly.pdbx_seq_one_letter_code
_entity_poly.pdbx_strand_id
1 'polypeptide(L)'
;MPSLPVLDHDAVLAAVSPLEAIARVRDALVRFHLDEWTMPAKVYMESPPFGDFRAMPARGDGLALLKWVTSFPGNPVNGLPVVTGVVCVSSAIDGQPLMLLDARSVTALRTGAVAAVAADALARGRGTVGIIGCGLHGAWAARCLAAAGYGPGVCHDPRPDAANALAAELDWDPGSREQALRCEVVCCVTPGLQIVVEAGDLRPGLHLNMLGADGPGKSEASIGAVASCALFCDEWEQASHGGELTAAIEAGIVSRDRVTELGAVLAGDAPGRPGPESVTLFDSTGLAIQDLAVAAAALEAWREGRVEAQTVRL
;
A
#
# COMPACT_ATOMS: atom_id res chain seq x y z
N MET A 1 21.52 18.84 -22.74
CA MET A 1 21.10 17.65 -21.99
C MET A 1 19.71 17.25 -22.50
N PRO A 2 19.33 15.96 -22.53
CA PRO A 2 17.98 15.58 -22.90
C PRO A 2 16.97 16.20 -21.93
N SER A 3 15.78 16.50 -22.43
CA SER A 3 14.69 16.96 -21.57
C SER A 3 14.18 15.80 -20.72
N LEU A 4 14.00 16.02 -19.42
CA LEU A 4 13.50 15.03 -18.47
C LEU A 4 11.97 15.12 -18.40
N PRO A 5 11.20 14.06 -18.68
CA PRO A 5 9.76 14.05 -18.53
C PRO A 5 9.35 14.11 -17.05
N VAL A 6 8.27 14.83 -16.77
CA VAL A 6 7.66 15.00 -15.45
C VAL A 6 6.19 14.66 -15.55
N LEU A 7 5.76 13.63 -14.82
CA LEU A 7 4.36 13.27 -14.68
C LEU A 7 3.81 13.81 -13.36
N ASP A 8 2.84 14.69 -13.44
CA ASP A 8 2.09 15.15 -12.29
C ASP A 8 1.09 14.10 -11.78
N HIS A 9 0.31 14.46 -10.77
CA HIS A 9 -0.64 13.55 -10.15
C HIS A 9 -1.61 12.90 -11.14
N ASP A 10 -2.24 13.70 -11.98
CA ASP A 10 -3.27 13.23 -12.91
C ASP A 10 -2.66 12.40 -14.05
N ALA A 11 -1.49 12.80 -14.53
CA ALA A 11 -0.76 12.08 -15.56
C ALA A 11 -0.30 10.68 -15.10
N VAL A 12 0.18 10.54 -13.85
CA VAL A 12 0.51 9.21 -13.28
C VAL A 12 -0.73 8.32 -13.20
N LEU A 13 -1.85 8.86 -12.72
CA LEU A 13 -3.10 8.09 -12.61
C LEU A 13 -3.70 7.72 -13.97
N ALA A 14 -3.49 8.54 -14.99
CA ALA A 14 -3.89 8.22 -16.37
C ALA A 14 -2.95 7.20 -17.03
N ALA A 15 -1.66 7.19 -16.64
CA ALA A 15 -0.66 6.32 -17.22
C ALA A 15 -0.82 4.84 -16.84
N VAL A 16 -1.30 4.55 -15.61
CA VAL A 16 -1.30 3.20 -15.04
C VAL A 16 -2.69 2.85 -14.51
N SER A 17 -3.32 1.86 -15.14
CA SER A 17 -4.63 1.36 -14.68
C SER A 17 -4.52 0.55 -13.38
N PRO A 18 -5.62 0.40 -12.60
CA PRO A 18 -5.62 -0.46 -11.41
C PRO A 18 -5.18 -1.90 -11.68
N LEU A 19 -5.65 -2.52 -12.76
CA LEU A 19 -5.26 -3.90 -13.12
C LEU A 19 -3.79 -4.01 -13.51
N GLU A 20 -3.25 -3.02 -14.22
CA GLU A 20 -1.82 -2.96 -14.53
C GLU A 20 -0.98 -2.79 -13.27
N ALA A 21 -1.36 -1.89 -12.36
CA ALA A 21 -0.70 -1.71 -11.07
C ALA A 21 -0.69 -3.00 -10.24
N ILE A 22 -1.81 -3.72 -10.18
CA ILE A 22 -1.92 -5.02 -9.47
C ILE A 22 -0.94 -6.03 -10.07
N ALA A 23 -0.90 -6.17 -11.40
CA ALA A 23 -0.01 -7.12 -12.07
C ALA A 23 1.47 -6.78 -11.81
N ARG A 24 1.85 -5.49 -11.93
CA ARG A 24 3.22 -5.02 -11.73
C ARG A 24 3.68 -5.15 -10.27
N VAL A 25 2.82 -4.81 -9.30
CA VAL A 25 3.14 -4.94 -7.87
C VAL A 25 3.28 -6.41 -7.46
N ARG A 26 2.42 -7.29 -8.00
CA ARG A 26 2.55 -8.74 -7.78
C ARG A 26 3.90 -9.27 -8.29
N ASP A 27 4.29 -8.93 -9.52
CA ASP A 27 5.57 -9.34 -10.11
C ASP A 27 6.75 -8.80 -9.29
N ALA A 28 6.71 -7.54 -8.88
CA ALA A 28 7.76 -6.91 -8.06
C ALA A 28 7.97 -7.62 -6.71
N LEU A 29 6.89 -8.05 -6.03
CA LEU A 29 6.99 -8.82 -4.78
C LEU A 29 7.64 -10.19 -5.00
N VAL A 30 7.30 -10.88 -6.09
CA VAL A 30 7.92 -12.17 -6.46
C VAL A 30 9.41 -11.96 -6.76
N ARG A 31 9.76 -10.99 -7.61
CA ARG A 31 11.15 -10.72 -7.98
C ARG A 31 12.01 -10.27 -6.81
N PHE A 32 11.43 -9.51 -5.89
CA PHE A 32 12.11 -9.12 -4.65
C PHE A 32 12.38 -10.34 -3.76
N HIS A 33 11.40 -11.24 -3.61
CA HIS A 33 11.57 -12.50 -2.88
C HIS A 33 12.65 -13.40 -3.51
N LEU A 34 12.78 -13.40 -4.83
CA LEU A 34 13.79 -14.17 -5.57
C LEU A 34 15.16 -13.47 -5.66
N ASP A 35 15.39 -12.37 -4.93
CA ASP A 35 16.63 -11.57 -4.97
C ASP A 35 16.97 -10.96 -6.36
N GLU A 36 16.00 -10.93 -7.29
CA GLU A 36 16.18 -10.28 -8.59
C GLU A 36 16.11 -8.75 -8.50
N TRP A 37 15.28 -8.24 -7.59
CA TRP A 37 15.17 -6.81 -7.28
C TRP A 37 15.78 -6.50 -5.93
N THR A 38 16.29 -5.27 -5.77
CA THR A 38 16.99 -4.83 -4.56
C THR A 38 16.30 -3.63 -3.97
N MET A 39 16.11 -3.64 -2.66
CA MET A 39 15.52 -2.54 -1.89
C MET A 39 16.28 -2.37 -0.57
N PRO A 40 17.19 -1.39 -0.47
CA PRO A 40 17.76 -1.01 0.82
C PRO A 40 16.70 -0.49 1.79
N ALA A 41 16.99 -0.54 3.08
CA ALA A 41 16.12 -0.02 4.12
C ALA A 41 15.76 1.47 3.88
N LYS A 42 14.55 1.85 4.27
CA LYS A 42 14.12 3.25 4.28
C LYS A 42 15.01 4.09 5.19
N VAL A 43 15.39 5.26 4.71
CA VAL A 43 16.09 6.24 5.55
C VAL A 43 15.09 7.29 6.01
N TYR A 44 14.94 7.43 7.32
CA TYR A 44 14.08 8.42 7.95
C TYR A 44 14.91 9.62 8.39
N MET A 45 14.39 10.82 8.15
CA MET A 45 14.95 12.07 8.66
C MET A 45 13.84 12.84 9.37
N GLU A 46 13.88 12.82 10.68
CA GLU A 46 12.92 13.46 11.57
C GLU A 46 12.93 14.98 11.44
N SER A 47 11.77 15.60 11.52
CA SER A 47 11.56 17.05 11.57
C SER A 47 10.60 17.42 12.71
N PRO A 48 10.97 17.14 13.98
CA PRO A 48 10.08 17.33 15.12
C PRO A 48 9.81 18.83 15.39
N PRO A 49 8.60 19.21 15.81
CA PRO A 49 7.44 18.35 16.05
C PRO A 49 6.54 18.17 14.80
N PHE A 50 7.00 18.51 13.61
CA PHE A 50 6.15 18.73 12.44
C PHE A 50 5.88 17.46 11.63
N GLY A 51 6.88 16.56 11.47
CA GLY A 51 6.77 15.38 10.65
C GLY A 51 8.12 14.74 10.34
N ASP A 52 8.17 14.02 9.21
CA ASP A 52 9.37 13.32 8.75
C ASP A 52 9.55 13.37 7.23
N PHE A 53 10.78 13.12 6.80
CA PHE A 53 11.19 12.86 5.42
C PHE A 53 11.67 11.42 5.29
N ARG A 54 11.39 10.78 4.16
CA ARG A 54 11.78 9.40 3.89
C ARG A 54 12.42 9.26 2.51
N ALA A 55 13.64 8.68 2.47
CA ALA A 55 14.27 8.24 1.24
C ALA A 55 14.05 6.74 1.08
N MET A 56 13.45 6.35 -0.04
CA MET A 56 13.05 4.98 -0.31
C MET A 56 13.63 4.54 -1.66
N PRO A 57 14.83 3.93 -1.67
CA PRO A 57 15.47 3.47 -2.89
C PRO A 57 15.04 2.06 -3.28
N ALA A 58 15.03 1.77 -4.60
CA ALA A 58 14.86 0.43 -5.15
C ALA A 58 15.56 0.30 -6.50
N ARG A 59 15.90 -0.94 -6.90
CA ARG A 59 16.49 -1.25 -8.21
C ARG A 59 15.93 -2.55 -8.75
N GLY A 60 15.55 -2.56 -10.03
CA GLY A 60 15.08 -3.72 -10.76
C GLY A 60 14.89 -3.41 -12.24
N ASP A 61 14.92 -4.41 -13.10
CA ASP A 61 14.65 -4.32 -14.56
C ASP A 61 15.43 -3.22 -15.29
N GLY A 62 16.71 -3.02 -14.93
CA GLY A 62 17.54 -1.99 -15.52
C GLY A 62 17.21 -0.56 -15.08
N LEU A 63 16.34 -0.39 -14.11
CA LEU A 63 15.93 0.86 -13.50
C LEU A 63 16.42 0.98 -12.05
N ALA A 64 16.69 2.19 -11.62
CA ALA A 64 16.85 2.56 -10.22
C ALA A 64 15.85 3.66 -9.89
N LEU A 65 15.26 3.59 -8.70
CA LEU A 65 14.28 4.55 -8.21
C LEU A 65 14.72 5.12 -6.88
N LEU A 66 14.50 6.40 -6.68
CA LEU A 66 14.46 7.04 -5.37
C LEU A 66 13.11 7.74 -5.21
N LYS A 67 12.31 7.31 -4.22
CA LYS A 67 11.18 8.10 -3.74
C LYS A 67 11.63 8.93 -2.55
N TRP A 68 11.55 10.25 -2.69
CA TRP A 68 11.66 11.21 -1.60
C TRP A 68 10.25 11.64 -1.22
N VAL A 69 9.77 11.18 -0.07
CA VAL A 69 8.40 11.42 0.38
C VAL A 69 8.43 11.98 1.80
N THR A 70 7.43 12.80 2.12
CA THR A 70 7.30 13.48 3.43
C THR A 70 5.97 13.12 4.07
N SER A 71 5.92 13.10 5.40
CA SER A 71 4.70 12.95 6.19
C SER A 71 4.63 14.05 7.24
N PHE A 72 3.70 14.99 7.05
CA PHE A 72 3.49 16.15 7.92
C PHE A 72 2.02 16.19 8.38
N PRO A 73 1.65 15.53 9.49
CA PRO A 73 0.28 15.39 9.96
C PRO A 73 -0.46 16.71 10.21
N GLY A 74 0.27 17.80 10.52
CA GLY A 74 -0.29 19.13 10.73
C GLY A 74 -0.67 19.90 9.48
N ASN A 75 -0.26 19.47 8.29
CA ASN A 75 -0.46 20.18 7.03
C ASN A 75 -1.93 20.50 6.68
N PRO A 76 -2.93 19.64 6.98
CA PRO A 76 -4.33 19.91 6.64
C PRO A 76 -4.88 21.21 7.24
N VAL A 77 -4.38 21.67 8.38
CA VAL A 77 -4.76 22.96 8.99
C VAL A 77 -4.45 24.15 8.04
N ASN A 78 -3.43 23.98 7.20
CA ASN A 78 -3.01 24.98 6.20
C ASN A 78 -3.48 24.66 4.78
N GLY A 79 -4.40 23.71 4.60
CA GLY A 79 -4.88 23.29 3.29
C GLY A 79 -3.85 22.48 2.46
N LEU A 80 -2.77 22.02 3.10
CA LEU A 80 -1.73 21.22 2.44
C LEU A 80 -1.96 19.72 2.69
N PRO A 81 -1.53 18.83 1.78
CA PRO A 81 -1.63 17.40 1.99
C PRO A 81 -0.66 16.92 3.08
N VAL A 82 -1.06 15.88 3.82
CA VAL A 82 -0.22 15.23 4.84
C VAL A 82 1.04 14.63 4.19
N VAL A 83 0.87 13.97 3.05
CA VAL A 83 1.94 13.29 2.32
C VAL A 83 2.21 14.01 1.00
N THR A 84 3.47 14.35 0.75
CA THR A 84 3.94 14.90 -0.54
C THR A 84 5.29 14.29 -0.89
N GLY A 85 5.74 14.47 -2.13
CA GLY A 85 7.07 14.02 -2.52
C GLY A 85 7.23 13.85 -4.02
N VAL A 86 8.41 13.39 -4.39
CA VAL A 86 8.80 13.12 -5.76
C VAL A 86 9.41 11.73 -5.89
N VAL A 87 9.14 11.08 -7.01
CA VAL A 87 9.82 9.85 -7.43
C VAL A 87 10.76 10.21 -8.57
N CYS A 88 12.03 9.86 -8.44
CA CYS A 88 13.02 9.94 -9.50
C CYS A 88 13.34 8.53 -10.00
N VAL A 89 13.19 8.31 -11.30
CA VAL A 89 13.58 7.07 -11.99
C VAL A 89 14.84 7.34 -12.79
N SER A 90 15.83 6.48 -12.67
CA SER A 90 17.10 6.55 -13.40
C SER A 90 17.38 5.21 -14.10
N SER A 91 18.19 5.24 -15.14
CA SER A 91 18.77 4.05 -15.74
C SER A 91 19.79 3.44 -14.78
N ALA A 92 19.63 2.15 -14.47
CA ALA A 92 20.62 1.40 -13.68
C ALA A 92 21.86 0.99 -14.49
N ILE A 93 21.89 1.30 -15.80
CA ILE A 93 23.01 0.96 -16.72
C ILE A 93 24.05 2.10 -16.76
N ASP A 94 23.58 3.35 -16.84
CA ASP A 94 24.43 4.52 -17.02
C ASP A 94 24.17 5.69 -16.04
N GLY A 95 23.17 5.50 -15.12
CA GLY A 95 22.84 6.46 -14.08
C GLY A 95 22.04 7.68 -14.55
N GLN A 96 21.66 7.76 -15.84
CA GLN A 96 20.93 8.92 -16.36
C GLN A 96 19.51 8.99 -15.75
N PRO A 97 19.04 10.19 -15.32
CA PRO A 97 17.66 10.37 -14.93
C PRO A 97 16.73 10.19 -16.15
N LEU A 98 15.67 9.41 -15.97
CA LEU A 98 14.73 9.05 -17.03
C LEU A 98 13.38 9.75 -16.88
N MET A 99 12.91 9.96 -15.64
CA MET A 99 11.60 10.53 -15.36
C MET A 99 11.48 11.01 -13.90
N LEU A 100 10.69 12.05 -13.69
CA LEU A 100 10.17 12.45 -12.38
C LEU A 100 8.67 12.24 -12.33
N LEU A 101 8.15 11.77 -11.18
CA LEU A 101 6.73 11.53 -10.97
C LEU A 101 6.27 12.11 -9.62
N ASP A 102 4.98 12.46 -9.54
CA ASP A 102 4.33 12.75 -8.27
C ASP A 102 4.31 11.51 -7.36
N ALA A 103 4.86 11.64 -6.15
CA ALA A 103 4.96 10.51 -5.22
C ALA A 103 3.61 10.11 -4.60
N ARG A 104 2.63 11.02 -4.54
CA ARG A 104 1.30 10.74 -3.95
C ARG A 104 0.52 9.76 -4.80
N SER A 105 0.48 10.00 -6.11
CA SER A 105 -0.21 9.14 -7.07
C SER A 105 0.46 7.77 -7.19
N VAL A 106 1.80 7.72 -7.26
CA VAL A 106 2.54 6.45 -7.23
C VAL A 106 2.22 5.67 -5.95
N THR A 107 2.27 6.33 -4.78
CA THR A 107 1.96 5.70 -3.48
C THR A 107 0.50 5.24 -3.42
N ALA A 108 -0.44 6.02 -3.94
CA ALA A 108 -1.86 5.65 -3.95
C ALA A 108 -2.11 4.39 -4.79
N LEU A 109 -1.59 4.35 -6.02
CA LEU A 109 -1.71 3.21 -6.93
C LEU A 109 -1.10 1.94 -6.34
N ARG A 110 0.17 1.99 -5.85
CA ARG A 110 0.85 0.81 -5.31
C ARG A 110 0.19 0.30 -4.01
N THR A 111 -0.38 1.22 -3.19
CA THR A 111 -1.08 0.81 -1.95
C THR A 111 -2.38 0.10 -2.29
N GLY A 112 -3.15 0.62 -3.24
CA GLY A 112 -4.35 -0.05 -3.72
C GLY A 112 -4.02 -1.40 -4.38
N ALA A 113 -2.97 -1.43 -5.19
CA ALA A 113 -2.54 -2.64 -5.88
C ALA A 113 -2.13 -3.75 -4.90
N VAL A 114 -1.30 -3.44 -3.87
CA VAL A 114 -0.88 -4.45 -2.90
C VAL A 114 -2.04 -4.99 -2.06
N ALA A 115 -3.05 -4.15 -1.76
CA ALA A 115 -4.27 -4.62 -1.09
C ALA A 115 -5.01 -5.69 -1.91
N ALA A 116 -5.14 -5.48 -3.22
CA ALA A 116 -5.76 -6.44 -4.12
C ALA A 116 -4.89 -7.71 -4.30
N VAL A 117 -3.56 -7.56 -4.41
CA VAL A 117 -2.63 -8.69 -4.48
C VAL A 117 -2.70 -9.56 -3.23
N ALA A 118 -2.72 -8.95 -2.04
CA ALA A 118 -2.83 -9.68 -0.78
C ALA A 118 -4.19 -10.36 -0.64
N ALA A 119 -5.28 -9.69 -1.01
CA ALA A 119 -6.61 -10.28 -1.01
C ALA A 119 -6.70 -11.49 -1.95
N ASP A 120 -6.16 -11.40 -3.18
CA ASP A 120 -6.13 -12.53 -4.14
C ASP A 120 -5.35 -13.74 -3.60
N ALA A 121 -4.28 -13.51 -2.82
CA ALA A 121 -3.45 -14.58 -2.25
C ALA A 121 -4.00 -15.15 -0.94
N LEU A 122 -4.65 -14.31 -0.11
CA LEU A 122 -4.90 -14.60 1.29
C LEU A 122 -6.39 -14.58 1.70
N ALA A 123 -7.30 -14.00 0.91
CA ALA A 123 -8.72 -14.05 1.18
C ALA A 123 -9.30 -15.43 0.86
N ARG A 124 -10.47 -15.74 1.41
CA ARG A 124 -11.20 -16.98 1.15
C ARG A 124 -11.70 -17.08 -0.30
N GLY A 125 -11.89 -15.93 -0.94
CA GLY A 125 -12.39 -15.76 -2.30
C GLY A 125 -12.78 -14.32 -2.54
N ARG A 126 -13.25 -14.03 -3.74
CA ARG A 126 -13.75 -12.69 -4.08
C ARG A 126 -15.13 -12.49 -3.47
N GLY A 127 -15.21 -11.61 -2.50
CA GLY A 127 -16.40 -11.35 -1.71
C GLY A 127 -16.58 -9.86 -1.40
N THR A 128 -17.43 -9.56 -0.43
CA THR A 128 -17.71 -8.20 0.01
C THR A 128 -16.49 -7.51 0.61
N VAL A 129 -16.40 -6.18 0.42
CA VAL A 129 -15.26 -5.36 0.83
C VAL A 129 -15.67 -4.31 1.85
N GLY A 130 -14.95 -4.24 2.98
CA GLY A 130 -15.03 -3.13 3.93
C GLY A 130 -13.83 -2.20 3.77
N ILE A 131 -14.06 -0.90 3.64
CA ILE A 131 -13.01 0.12 3.67
C ILE A 131 -13.18 0.94 4.94
N ILE A 132 -12.14 0.97 5.78
CA ILE A 132 -12.06 1.80 6.98
C ILE A 132 -10.96 2.83 6.74
N GLY A 133 -11.38 4.09 6.52
CA GLY A 133 -10.53 5.18 6.07
C GLY A 133 -10.64 5.42 4.56
N CYS A 134 -11.52 6.35 4.15
CA CYS A 134 -11.84 6.67 2.75
C CYS A 134 -11.02 7.88 2.24
N GLY A 135 -9.78 8.02 2.70
CA GLY A 135 -8.81 8.97 2.15
C GLY A 135 -8.23 8.49 0.82
N LEU A 136 -7.20 9.18 0.31
CA LEU A 136 -6.59 8.86 -1.00
C LEU A 136 -6.21 7.38 -1.13
N HIS A 137 -5.50 6.82 -0.14
CA HIS A 137 -5.05 5.43 -0.20
C HIS A 137 -6.21 4.43 -0.06
N GLY A 138 -7.20 4.71 0.82
CA GLY A 138 -8.39 3.88 0.95
C GLY A 138 -9.25 3.86 -0.31
N ALA A 139 -9.39 5.00 -0.98
CA ALA A 139 -10.07 5.09 -2.26
C ALA A 139 -9.37 4.24 -3.33
N TRP A 140 -8.03 4.24 -3.37
CA TRP A 140 -7.30 3.40 -4.32
C TRP A 140 -7.32 1.92 -3.95
N ALA A 141 -7.35 1.57 -2.65
CA ALA A 141 -7.57 0.20 -2.22
C ALA A 141 -8.94 -0.31 -2.71
N ALA A 142 -9.99 0.48 -2.55
CA ALA A 142 -11.33 0.16 -3.04
C ALA A 142 -11.37 0.00 -4.57
N ARG A 143 -10.78 0.94 -5.32
CA ARG A 143 -10.72 0.88 -6.80
C ARG A 143 -9.98 -0.34 -7.32
N CYS A 144 -8.82 -0.67 -6.72
CA CYS A 144 -8.05 -1.83 -7.11
C CYS A 144 -8.78 -3.15 -6.78
N LEU A 145 -9.42 -3.24 -5.62
CA LEU A 145 -10.25 -4.40 -5.26
C LEU A 145 -11.46 -4.53 -6.18
N ALA A 146 -12.17 -3.44 -6.47
CA ALA A 146 -13.29 -3.45 -7.42
C ALA A 146 -12.82 -3.90 -8.82
N ALA A 147 -11.71 -3.37 -9.32
CA ALA A 147 -11.13 -3.77 -10.60
C ALA A 147 -10.72 -5.25 -10.63
N ALA A 148 -10.26 -5.80 -9.49
CA ALA A 148 -9.95 -7.22 -9.33
C ALA A 148 -11.22 -8.10 -9.16
N GLY A 149 -12.42 -7.51 -9.17
CA GLY A 149 -13.70 -8.23 -9.09
C GLY A 149 -14.17 -8.54 -7.67
N TYR A 150 -13.70 -7.78 -6.67
CA TYR A 150 -14.23 -7.80 -5.31
C TYR A 150 -15.38 -6.80 -5.17
N GLY A 151 -16.27 -7.06 -4.23
CA GLY A 151 -17.43 -6.21 -3.93
C GLY A 151 -18.76 -6.97 -4.05
N PRO A 152 -19.90 -6.33 -3.76
CA PRO A 152 -20.02 -4.91 -3.35
C PRO A 152 -19.35 -4.61 -2.02
N GLY A 153 -19.21 -3.33 -1.68
CA GLY A 153 -18.48 -2.91 -0.50
C GLY A 153 -19.22 -1.95 0.42
N VAL A 154 -18.66 -1.77 1.63
CA VAL A 154 -19.09 -0.79 2.65
C VAL A 154 -17.93 0.16 2.94
N CYS A 155 -18.16 1.46 2.77
CA CYS A 155 -17.20 2.52 3.02
C CYS A 155 -17.46 3.19 4.36
N HIS A 156 -16.45 3.23 5.24
CA HIS A 156 -16.49 3.92 6.53
C HIS A 156 -15.35 4.92 6.66
N ASP A 157 -15.67 6.15 7.04
CA ASP A 157 -14.70 7.20 7.43
C ASP A 157 -15.37 8.06 8.52
N PRO A 158 -14.65 8.54 9.54
CA PRO A 158 -15.19 9.50 10.50
C PRO A 158 -15.73 10.78 9.84
N ARG A 159 -15.29 11.11 8.62
CA ARG A 159 -15.83 12.14 7.77
C ARG A 159 -16.86 11.54 6.82
N PRO A 160 -18.17 11.72 7.06
CA PRO A 160 -19.20 11.06 6.25
C PRO A 160 -19.12 11.41 4.76
N ASP A 161 -18.72 12.64 4.42
CA ASP A 161 -18.58 13.06 3.02
C ASP A 161 -17.53 12.23 2.26
N ALA A 162 -16.43 11.81 2.91
CA ALA A 162 -15.43 10.98 2.29
C ALA A 162 -15.95 9.55 2.03
N ALA A 163 -16.69 8.98 2.97
CA ALA A 163 -17.32 7.67 2.80
C ALA A 163 -18.40 7.70 1.72
N ASN A 164 -19.27 8.72 1.73
CA ASN A 164 -20.33 8.89 0.75
C ASN A 164 -19.78 9.08 -0.68
N ALA A 165 -18.74 9.89 -0.85
CA ALA A 165 -18.13 10.13 -2.14
C ALA A 165 -17.52 8.85 -2.75
N LEU A 166 -16.77 8.08 -1.95
CA LEU A 166 -16.18 6.82 -2.41
C LEU A 166 -17.24 5.75 -2.70
N ALA A 167 -18.24 5.63 -1.84
CA ALA A 167 -19.35 4.70 -2.04
C ALA A 167 -20.13 5.00 -3.33
N ALA A 168 -20.47 6.27 -3.56
CA ALA A 168 -21.16 6.69 -4.78
C ALA A 168 -20.35 6.46 -6.06
N GLU A 169 -19.02 6.60 -6.00
CA GLU A 169 -18.13 6.36 -7.14
C GLU A 169 -18.14 4.89 -7.58
N LEU A 170 -18.22 3.96 -6.63
CA LEU A 170 -18.07 2.51 -6.87
C LEU A 170 -19.40 1.75 -6.89
N ASP A 171 -20.53 2.45 -6.74
CA ASP A 171 -21.86 1.85 -6.52
C ASP A 171 -21.85 0.90 -5.29
N TRP A 172 -21.20 1.36 -4.22
CA TRP A 172 -21.12 0.71 -2.92
C TRP A 172 -21.93 1.47 -1.87
N ASP A 173 -22.00 0.95 -0.63
CA ASP A 173 -22.76 1.58 0.44
C ASP A 173 -21.85 2.36 1.41
N PRO A 174 -22.21 3.56 1.85
CA PRO A 174 -21.61 4.14 3.05
C PRO A 174 -22.17 3.43 4.29
N GLY A 175 -21.34 3.24 5.31
CA GLY A 175 -21.80 2.52 6.49
C GLY A 175 -20.98 2.79 7.76
N SER A 176 -21.39 2.12 8.85
CA SER A 176 -20.64 2.16 10.10
C SER A 176 -19.38 1.29 10.03
N ARG A 177 -18.45 1.51 10.98
CA ARG A 177 -17.27 0.64 11.17
C ARG A 177 -17.67 -0.84 11.31
N GLU A 178 -18.70 -1.11 12.10
CA GLU A 178 -19.20 -2.47 12.34
C GLU A 178 -19.74 -3.12 11.07
N GLN A 179 -20.38 -2.34 10.19
CA GLN A 179 -20.84 -2.83 8.89
C GLN A 179 -19.67 -3.15 7.96
N ALA A 180 -18.66 -2.27 7.88
CA ALA A 180 -17.45 -2.52 7.12
C ALA A 180 -16.70 -3.77 7.63
N LEU A 181 -16.58 -3.96 8.95
CA LEU A 181 -15.94 -5.13 9.56
C LEU A 181 -16.71 -6.43 9.32
N ARG A 182 -17.97 -6.40 8.88
CA ARG A 182 -18.73 -7.61 8.48
C ARG A 182 -18.44 -8.07 7.06
N CYS A 183 -17.69 -7.34 6.28
CA CYS A 183 -17.28 -7.74 4.93
C CYS A 183 -16.22 -8.85 4.98
N GLU A 184 -16.06 -9.62 3.92
CA GLU A 184 -15.16 -10.78 3.85
C GLU A 184 -13.69 -10.36 3.70
N VAL A 185 -13.45 -9.22 3.07
CA VAL A 185 -12.15 -8.54 2.95
C VAL A 185 -12.30 -7.16 3.55
N VAL A 186 -11.46 -6.80 4.51
CA VAL A 186 -11.47 -5.48 5.15
C VAL A 186 -10.12 -4.81 4.96
N CYS A 187 -10.12 -3.59 4.44
CA CYS A 187 -8.93 -2.75 4.34
C CYS A 187 -9.01 -1.62 5.36
N CYS A 188 -8.08 -1.61 6.32
CA CYS A 188 -7.87 -0.50 7.23
C CYS A 188 -6.76 0.39 6.65
N VAL A 189 -7.09 1.66 6.44
CA VAL A 189 -6.22 2.64 5.78
C VAL A 189 -6.35 3.98 6.49
N THR A 190 -6.20 3.94 7.81
CA THR A 190 -6.31 5.11 8.68
C THR A 190 -4.93 5.70 8.98
N PRO A 191 -4.82 6.83 9.66
CA PRO A 191 -3.52 7.34 10.13
C PRO A 191 -2.79 6.44 11.13
N GLY A 192 -3.42 5.33 11.61
CA GLY A 192 -2.82 4.40 12.56
C GLY A 192 -2.68 4.94 13.99
N LEU A 193 -3.46 5.96 14.34
CA LEU A 193 -3.42 6.58 15.67
C LEU A 193 -4.51 6.03 16.63
N GLN A 194 -5.37 5.18 16.12
CA GLN A 194 -6.48 4.58 16.87
C GLN A 194 -6.68 3.13 16.41
N ILE A 195 -6.96 2.26 17.37
CA ILE A 195 -7.34 0.88 17.07
C ILE A 195 -8.75 0.87 16.46
N VAL A 196 -8.86 0.27 15.30
CA VAL A 196 -10.11 0.14 14.54
C VAL A 196 -10.54 -1.32 14.36
N VAL A 197 -9.68 -2.29 14.73
CA VAL A 197 -9.98 -3.72 14.72
C VAL A 197 -9.64 -4.31 16.08
N GLU A 198 -10.64 -4.82 16.80
CA GLU A 198 -10.48 -5.53 18.04
C GLU A 198 -10.58 -7.05 17.86
N ALA A 199 -10.08 -7.83 18.80
CA ALA A 199 -10.20 -9.29 18.76
C ALA A 199 -11.66 -9.78 18.65
N GLY A 200 -12.59 -9.04 19.25
CA GLY A 200 -14.04 -9.35 19.17
C GLY A 200 -14.68 -9.07 17.82
N ASP A 201 -13.99 -8.36 16.92
CA ASP A 201 -14.46 -8.09 15.56
C ASP A 201 -14.12 -9.25 14.60
N LEU A 202 -13.20 -10.13 15.00
CA LEU A 202 -12.73 -11.22 14.17
C LEU A 202 -13.81 -12.30 14.01
N ARG A 203 -13.92 -12.83 12.81
CA ARG A 203 -14.87 -13.90 12.48
C ARG A 203 -14.24 -14.87 11.47
N PRO A 204 -14.68 -16.12 11.47
CA PRO A 204 -14.15 -17.14 10.56
C PRO A 204 -14.15 -16.70 9.10
N GLY A 205 -13.03 -16.90 8.41
CA GLY A 205 -12.87 -16.60 7.00
C GLY A 205 -12.52 -15.15 6.66
N LEU A 206 -12.46 -14.22 7.64
CA LEU A 206 -12.10 -12.82 7.43
C LEU A 206 -10.66 -12.68 6.89
N HIS A 207 -10.47 -11.74 5.96
CA HIS A 207 -9.16 -11.24 5.55
C HIS A 207 -9.02 -9.76 5.89
N LEU A 208 -7.94 -9.39 6.58
CA LEU A 208 -7.60 -8.03 6.96
C LEU A 208 -6.37 -7.55 6.18
N ASN A 209 -6.51 -6.46 5.44
CA ASN A 209 -5.41 -5.66 4.91
C ASN A 209 -5.18 -4.47 5.84
N MET A 210 -4.07 -4.46 6.57
CA MET A 210 -3.65 -3.38 7.46
C MET A 210 -2.64 -2.51 6.72
N LEU A 211 -3.06 -1.33 6.28
CA LEU A 211 -2.31 -0.49 5.35
C LEU A 211 -1.95 0.89 5.93
N GLY A 212 -2.39 1.18 7.16
CA GLY A 212 -2.21 2.50 7.77
C GLY A 212 -0.99 2.62 8.67
N ALA A 213 -0.48 1.50 9.21
CA ALA A 213 0.71 1.49 10.05
C ALA A 213 1.98 1.45 9.19
N ASP A 214 2.66 2.59 9.04
CA ASP A 214 3.85 2.76 8.21
C ASP A 214 5.02 3.44 8.94
N GLY A 215 5.00 3.40 10.27
CA GLY A 215 6.03 3.99 11.13
C GLY A 215 5.80 3.73 12.62
N PRO A 216 6.79 4.02 13.46
CA PRO A 216 6.74 3.74 14.89
C PRO A 216 5.51 4.33 15.59
N GLY A 217 4.93 3.55 16.51
CA GLY A 217 3.78 3.95 17.32
C GLY A 217 2.44 3.98 16.60
N LYS A 218 2.38 3.52 15.37
CA LYS A 218 1.12 3.37 14.61
C LYS A 218 0.59 1.95 14.73
N SER A 219 -0.72 1.82 14.87
CA SER A 219 -1.44 0.55 14.81
C SER A 219 -2.92 0.79 14.53
N GLU A 220 -3.55 -0.11 13.80
CA GLU A 220 -4.99 -0.11 13.49
C GLU A 220 -5.70 -1.30 14.14
N ALA A 221 -4.98 -2.40 14.47
CA ALA A 221 -5.51 -3.57 15.15
C ALA A 221 -4.96 -3.70 16.57
N SER A 222 -5.77 -4.18 17.49
CA SER A 222 -5.29 -4.49 18.84
C SER A 222 -4.34 -5.69 18.82
N ILE A 223 -3.42 -5.75 19.78
CA ILE A 223 -2.49 -6.90 19.94
C ILE A 223 -3.27 -8.23 20.02
N GLY A 224 -4.44 -8.23 20.67
CA GLY A 224 -5.30 -9.41 20.74
C GLY A 224 -5.86 -9.83 19.38
N ALA A 225 -6.19 -8.88 18.50
CA ALA A 225 -6.59 -9.16 17.13
C ALA A 225 -5.43 -9.74 16.31
N VAL A 226 -4.26 -9.09 16.34
CA VAL A 226 -3.04 -9.56 15.66
C VAL A 226 -2.68 -10.98 16.11
N ALA A 227 -2.67 -11.24 17.43
CA ALA A 227 -2.33 -12.55 17.99
C ALA A 227 -3.23 -13.70 17.51
N SER A 228 -4.46 -13.38 17.13
CA SER A 228 -5.50 -14.35 16.75
C SER A 228 -5.53 -14.66 15.25
N CYS A 229 -4.67 -14.01 14.44
CA CYS A 229 -4.65 -14.16 12.99
C CYS A 229 -3.49 -15.05 12.50
N ALA A 230 -3.66 -15.62 11.31
CA ALA A 230 -2.53 -16.05 10.48
C ALA A 230 -1.89 -14.80 9.87
N LEU A 231 -0.60 -14.59 10.13
CA LEU A 231 0.08 -13.33 9.91
C LEU A 231 0.92 -13.35 8.63
N PHE A 232 0.75 -12.30 7.84
CA PHE A 232 1.50 -12.06 6.61
C PHE A 232 2.00 -10.62 6.60
N CYS A 233 3.13 -10.36 5.95
CA CYS A 233 3.63 -9.00 5.75
C CYS A 233 4.20 -8.81 4.34
N ASP A 234 4.43 -7.57 3.96
CA ASP A 234 5.11 -7.24 2.72
C ASP A 234 6.62 -7.50 2.81
N GLU A 235 7.27 -7.13 3.93
CA GLU A 235 8.67 -7.40 4.22
C GLU A 235 8.88 -7.34 5.75
N TRP A 236 9.59 -8.33 6.30
CA TRP A 236 9.70 -8.54 7.75
C TRP A 236 10.43 -7.43 8.50
N GLU A 237 11.58 -6.96 7.98
CA GLU A 237 12.38 -5.96 8.69
C GLU A 237 11.62 -4.65 8.88
N GLN A 238 10.79 -4.27 7.91
CA GLN A 238 9.96 -3.08 8.01
C GLN A 238 8.71 -3.32 8.87
N ALA A 239 8.02 -4.44 8.69
CA ALA A 239 6.82 -4.80 9.44
C ALA A 239 7.10 -4.97 10.94
N SER A 240 8.28 -5.47 11.30
CA SER A 240 8.68 -5.69 12.69
C SER A 240 9.08 -4.41 13.43
N HIS A 241 9.40 -3.31 12.73
CA HIS A 241 9.91 -2.08 13.34
C HIS A 241 9.01 -0.85 13.15
N GLY A 242 8.00 -0.94 12.30
CA GLY A 242 7.12 0.21 12.03
C GLY A 242 5.78 -0.16 11.40
N GLY A 243 5.49 -1.47 11.30
CA GLY A 243 4.22 -1.99 10.80
C GLY A 243 3.22 -2.31 11.91
N GLU A 244 2.12 -2.89 11.50
CA GLU A 244 1.02 -3.34 12.35
C GLU A 244 1.45 -4.41 13.37
N LEU A 245 2.46 -5.22 13.04
CA LEU A 245 2.96 -6.29 13.89
C LEU A 245 3.85 -5.80 15.04
N THR A 246 4.39 -4.59 14.95
CA THR A 246 5.41 -4.07 15.89
C THR A 246 4.99 -4.20 17.35
N ALA A 247 3.80 -3.74 17.72
CA ALA A 247 3.35 -3.77 19.12
C ALA A 247 3.20 -5.20 19.68
N ALA A 248 2.77 -6.16 18.84
CA ALA A 248 2.65 -7.55 19.24
C ALA A 248 4.02 -8.25 19.34
N ILE A 249 5.01 -7.83 18.55
CA ILE A 249 6.41 -8.31 18.61
C ILE A 249 7.08 -7.77 19.88
N GLU A 250 6.95 -6.48 20.17
CA GLU A 250 7.49 -5.85 21.39
C GLU A 250 6.89 -6.47 22.67
N ALA A 251 5.63 -6.88 22.61
CA ALA A 251 4.98 -7.60 23.70
C ALA A 251 5.40 -9.08 23.82
N GLY A 252 6.25 -9.59 22.92
CA GLY A 252 6.70 -10.99 22.90
C GLY A 252 5.60 -11.99 22.47
N ILE A 253 4.54 -11.53 21.84
CA ILE A 253 3.39 -12.35 21.42
C ILE A 253 3.58 -12.89 19.99
N VAL A 254 4.21 -12.11 19.13
CA VAL A 254 4.51 -12.48 17.74
C VAL A 254 6.03 -12.58 17.57
N SER A 255 6.48 -13.67 16.93
CA SER A 255 7.87 -13.92 16.55
C SER A 255 7.99 -14.15 15.04
N ARG A 256 9.21 -14.06 14.49
CA ARG A 256 9.45 -14.15 13.03
C ARG A 256 8.87 -15.42 12.40
N ASP A 257 8.94 -16.55 13.08
CA ASP A 257 8.44 -17.84 12.60
C ASP A 257 6.92 -17.92 12.46
N ARG A 258 6.18 -16.97 13.04
CA ARG A 258 4.72 -16.86 12.91
C ARG A 258 4.27 -16.01 11.71
N VAL A 259 5.21 -15.35 11.03
CA VAL A 259 4.88 -14.37 9.98
C VAL A 259 5.44 -14.84 8.64
N THR A 260 4.60 -14.88 7.62
CA THR A 260 4.96 -15.24 6.25
C THR A 260 5.00 -13.99 5.37
N GLU A 261 6.07 -13.81 4.62
CA GLU A 261 6.15 -12.72 3.63
C GLU A 261 5.30 -13.03 2.41
N LEU A 262 4.57 -12.03 1.93
CA LEU A 262 3.66 -12.18 0.79
C LEU A 262 4.41 -12.59 -0.48
N GLY A 263 5.63 -12.11 -0.68
CA GLY A 263 6.47 -12.50 -1.81
C GLY A 263 6.70 -14.01 -1.90
N ALA A 264 6.97 -14.66 -0.77
CA ALA A 264 7.14 -16.12 -0.70
C ALA A 264 5.85 -16.89 -1.04
N VAL A 265 4.70 -16.38 -0.59
CA VAL A 265 3.39 -16.97 -0.95
C VAL A 265 3.14 -16.86 -2.46
N LEU A 266 3.41 -15.70 -3.04
CA LEU A 266 3.20 -15.42 -4.46
C LEU A 266 4.13 -16.22 -5.37
N ALA A 267 5.36 -16.51 -4.90
CA ALA A 267 6.34 -17.36 -5.59
C ALA A 267 6.02 -18.87 -5.47
N GLY A 268 5.15 -19.25 -4.53
CA GLY A 268 4.82 -20.65 -4.24
C GLY A 268 5.79 -21.33 -3.27
N ASP A 269 6.68 -20.57 -2.63
CA ASP A 269 7.69 -21.07 -1.67
C ASP A 269 7.15 -21.16 -0.24
N ALA A 270 6.00 -20.53 0.04
CA ALA A 270 5.35 -20.59 1.34
C ALA A 270 3.82 -20.76 1.18
N PRO A 271 3.14 -21.39 2.15
CA PRO A 271 1.69 -21.51 2.12
C PRO A 271 1.03 -20.15 2.36
N GLY A 272 -0.09 -19.92 1.68
CA GLY A 272 -0.99 -18.79 1.94
C GLY A 272 -1.94 -19.07 3.11
N ARG A 273 -3.24 -18.72 2.94
CA ARG A 273 -4.29 -18.95 3.93
C ARG A 273 -4.31 -20.41 4.42
N PRO A 274 -4.22 -20.65 5.75
CA PRO A 274 -4.15 -22.03 6.28
C PRO A 274 -5.41 -22.86 6.06
N GLY A 275 -6.57 -22.21 6.01
CA GLY A 275 -7.86 -22.89 5.80
C GLY A 275 -9.00 -21.88 5.63
N PRO A 276 -10.21 -22.37 5.21
CA PRO A 276 -11.33 -21.48 4.89
C PRO A 276 -11.84 -20.66 6.08
N GLU A 277 -11.72 -21.20 7.29
CA GLU A 277 -12.18 -20.54 8.52
C GLU A 277 -11.07 -19.70 9.20
N SER A 278 -9.82 -19.76 8.73
CA SER A 278 -8.73 -18.96 9.30
C SER A 278 -9.02 -17.48 9.10
N VAL A 279 -8.64 -16.66 10.06
CA VAL A 279 -8.54 -15.19 9.90
C VAL A 279 -7.13 -14.89 9.43
N THR A 280 -6.99 -14.18 8.32
CA THR A 280 -5.68 -13.74 7.80
C THR A 280 -5.52 -12.24 7.98
N LEU A 281 -4.33 -11.81 8.39
CA LEU A 281 -3.96 -10.40 8.50
C LEU A 281 -2.70 -10.17 7.66
N PHE A 282 -2.76 -9.21 6.76
CA PHE A 282 -1.63 -8.74 5.97
C PHE A 282 -1.22 -7.34 6.43
N ASP A 283 0.01 -7.21 6.91
CA ASP A 283 0.65 -5.95 7.29
C ASP A 283 1.44 -5.38 6.11
N SER A 284 1.08 -4.19 5.65
CA SER A 284 1.76 -3.51 4.55
C SER A 284 2.36 -2.18 5.00
N THR A 285 3.66 -2.15 5.12
CA THR A 285 4.44 -0.96 5.43
C THR A 285 4.77 -0.12 4.19
N GLY A 286 4.51 -0.67 3.01
CA GLY A 286 4.79 -0.06 1.71
C GLY A 286 6.27 -0.11 1.32
N LEU A 287 6.57 -0.77 0.23
CA LEU A 287 7.93 -1.05 -0.24
C LEU A 287 8.31 -0.20 -1.45
N ALA A 288 9.56 0.23 -1.53
CA ALA A 288 10.05 1.00 -2.68
C ALA A 288 10.03 0.20 -4.00
N ILE A 289 10.07 -1.14 -3.93
CA ILE A 289 9.88 -2.00 -5.11
C ILE A 289 8.47 -1.88 -5.70
N GLN A 290 7.46 -1.65 -4.87
CA GLN A 290 6.09 -1.41 -5.34
C GLN A 290 6.00 -0.05 -6.04
N ASP A 291 6.70 0.96 -5.53
CA ASP A 291 6.81 2.28 -6.16
C ASP A 291 7.55 2.17 -7.51
N LEU A 292 8.63 1.37 -7.58
CA LEU A 292 9.38 1.11 -8.82
C LEU A 292 8.51 0.40 -9.86
N ALA A 293 7.69 -0.56 -9.46
CA ALA A 293 6.78 -1.28 -10.35
C ALA A 293 5.79 -0.34 -11.05
N VAL A 294 5.16 0.56 -10.28
CA VAL A 294 4.23 1.57 -10.82
C VAL A 294 4.97 2.62 -11.66
N ALA A 295 6.13 3.08 -11.20
CA ALA A 295 6.92 4.07 -11.93
C ALA A 295 7.47 3.52 -13.27
N ALA A 296 7.84 2.24 -13.32
CA ALA A 296 8.23 1.57 -14.56
C ALA A 296 7.07 1.50 -15.56
N ALA A 297 5.86 1.14 -15.12
CA ALA A 297 4.66 1.14 -15.96
C ALA A 297 4.33 2.55 -16.48
N ALA A 298 4.46 3.58 -15.66
CA ALA A 298 4.25 4.97 -16.07
C ALA A 298 5.30 5.44 -17.10
N LEU A 299 6.57 5.04 -16.93
CA LEU A 299 7.65 5.30 -17.89
C LEU A 299 7.39 4.62 -19.24
N GLU A 300 6.93 3.37 -19.24
CA GLU A 300 6.52 2.65 -20.44
C GLU A 300 5.33 3.34 -21.13
N ALA A 301 4.29 3.72 -20.37
CA ALA A 301 3.13 4.43 -20.88
C ALA A 301 3.51 5.73 -21.60
N TRP A 302 4.44 6.50 -21.02
CA TRP A 302 4.95 7.71 -21.65
C TRP A 302 5.75 7.40 -22.93
N ARG A 303 6.63 6.40 -22.91
CA ARG A 303 7.43 6.00 -24.07
C ARG A 303 6.57 5.53 -25.26
N GLU A 304 5.45 4.91 -24.95
CA GLU A 304 4.45 4.44 -25.91
C GLU A 304 3.48 5.54 -26.39
N GLY A 305 3.59 6.74 -25.83
CA GLY A 305 2.70 7.87 -26.15
C GLY A 305 1.28 7.73 -25.58
N ARG A 306 1.06 6.89 -24.57
CA ARG A 306 -0.23 6.71 -23.89
C ARG A 306 -0.55 7.85 -22.91
N VAL A 307 0.46 8.59 -22.49
CA VAL A 307 0.33 9.75 -21.61
C VAL A 307 1.31 10.85 -22.03
N GLU A 308 0.87 12.10 -21.91
CA GLU A 308 1.72 13.27 -22.10
C GLU A 308 2.47 13.63 -20.82
N ALA A 309 3.66 14.19 -20.95
CA ALA A 309 4.48 14.66 -19.84
C ALA A 309 4.93 16.10 -20.08
N GLN A 310 4.97 16.87 -19.01
CA GLN A 310 5.75 18.10 -19.02
C GLN A 310 7.25 17.74 -19.11
N THR A 311 8.08 18.65 -19.60
CA THR A 311 9.53 18.40 -19.67
C THR A 311 10.32 19.51 -19.01
N VAL A 312 11.37 19.12 -18.28
CA VAL A 312 12.35 20.06 -17.70
C VAL A 312 13.74 19.78 -18.24
N ARG A 313 14.59 20.81 -18.29
CA ARG A 313 16.03 20.66 -18.59
C ARG A 313 16.79 20.79 -17.29
N LEU A 314 17.59 19.78 -16.96
CA LEU A 314 18.51 19.80 -15.83
C LEU A 314 19.88 20.34 -16.26
#